data_ebbc8355e309c4355f375a8a160d6898
#
_entry.id   ebbc8355e309c4355f375a8a160d6898
#
_cell.length_a   1.000
_cell.length_b   1.000
_cell.length_c   1.000
_cell.angle_alpha   90.00
_cell.angle_beta   90.00
_cell.angle_gamma   90.00
#
_symmetry.space_group_name_H-M   'P 1'
#
loop_
_entity.id
_entity.type
_entity.pdbx_description
1 polymer ?
#
loop_
_entity_poly.entity_id
_entity_poly.type
_entity_poly.pdbx_seq_one_letter_code
_entity_poly.pdbx_strand_id
1 'polypeptide(L)' 'MNYEYAEPYLEIDFRDGNKARIKRSTITDIYSYKENGESTVKVHFDRGDSSTWYRFTGTLEEFEQNSKIVYL' A
#
# COMPACT_ATOMS: atom_id res chain seq x y z
N MET A 1 -24.51 3.94 -8.33
CA MET A 1 -23.31 3.19 -8.73
C MET A 1 -23.44 1.74 -8.27
N ASN A 2 -23.08 0.81 -9.11
CA ASN A 2 -23.12 -0.60 -8.80
C ASN A 2 -21.72 -1.08 -8.40
N TYR A 3 -21.50 -1.29 -7.12
CA TYR A 3 -20.19 -1.68 -6.59
C TYR A 3 -19.77 -3.11 -6.95
N GLU A 4 -20.67 -3.92 -7.52
CA GLU A 4 -20.30 -5.27 -7.98
C GLU A 4 -19.20 -5.24 -9.03
N TYR A 5 -19.11 -4.17 -9.80
CA TYR A 5 -18.12 -4.03 -10.87
C TYR A 5 -16.95 -3.14 -10.48
N ALA A 6 -16.95 -2.60 -9.28
CA ALA A 6 -15.85 -1.77 -8.81
C ALA A 6 -14.75 -2.64 -8.23
N GLU A 7 -13.50 -2.32 -8.54
CA GLU A 7 -12.35 -3.03 -7.99
C GLU A 7 -11.79 -2.33 -6.77
N PRO A 8 -11.41 -3.09 -5.73
CA PRO A 8 -10.78 -2.50 -4.56
C PRO A 8 -9.32 -2.17 -4.82
N TYR A 9 -8.91 -0.98 -4.41
CA TYR A 9 -7.54 -0.50 -4.45
C TYR A 9 -7.12 -0.11 -3.04
N LEU A 10 -5.87 -0.38 -2.70
CA LEU A 10 -5.26 0.14 -1.49
C LEU A 10 -4.69 1.53 -1.82
N GLU A 11 -5.22 2.56 -1.17
CA GLU A 11 -4.70 3.92 -1.32
C GLU A 11 -3.80 4.23 -0.14
N ILE A 12 -2.58 4.67 -0.42
CA ILE A 12 -1.58 4.98 0.61
C ILE A 12 -1.23 6.45 0.50
N ASP A 13 -1.34 7.18 1.62
CA ASP A 13 -0.87 8.55 1.74
C ASP A 13 0.51 8.54 2.38
N PHE A 14 1.52 8.91 1.61
CA PHE A 14 2.90 8.95 2.12
C PHE A 14 3.16 10.26 2.86
N ARG A 15 4.14 10.23 3.75
CA ARG A 15 4.46 11.39 4.61
C ARG A 15 5.00 12.58 3.84
N ASP A 16 5.51 12.36 2.65
CA ASP A 16 6.01 13.41 1.76
C ASP A 16 4.92 14.09 0.93
N GLY A 17 3.65 13.69 1.13
CA GLY A 17 2.53 14.23 0.39
C GLY A 17 2.16 13.47 -0.87
N ASN A 18 2.95 12.47 -1.25
CA ASN A 18 2.62 11.62 -2.38
C ASN A 18 1.53 10.61 -2.01
N LYS A 19 0.83 10.11 -3.02
CA LYS A 19 -0.24 9.15 -2.86
C LYS A 19 -0.10 8.05 -3.90
N ALA A 20 -0.35 6.81 -3.51
CA ALA A 20 -0.34 5.67 -4.42
C ALA A 20 -1.62 4.87 -4.28
N ARG A 21 -2.05 4.26 -5.37
CA ARG A 21 -3.17 3.32 -5.39
C ARG A 21 -2.70 2.03 -6.02
N ILE A 22 -2.88 0.92 -5.30
CA ILE A 22 -2.44 -0.40 -5.73
C ILE A 22 -3.67 -1.28 -5.80
N LYS A 23 -3.89 -1.93 -6.93
CA LYS A 23 -4.98 -2.89 -7.06
C LYS A 23 -4.81 -3.97 -6.00
N ARG A 24 -5.79 -4.14 -5.13
CA ARG A 24 -5.69 -5.03 -3.98
C ARG A 24 -5.32 -6.47 -4.36
N SER A 25 -5.88 -6.97 -5.44
CA SER A 25 -5.63 -8.33 -5.90
C SER A 25 -4.19 -8.58 -6.34
N THR A 26 -3.42 -7.52 -6.58
CA THR A 26 -2.02 -7.65 -6.99
C THR A 26 -1.04 -7.64 -5.81
N ILE A 27 -1.51 -7.28 -4.61
CA ILE A 27 -0.67 -7.21 -3.42
C ILE A 27 -0.30 -8.62 -2.98
N THR A 28 1.00 -8.88 -2.85
CA THR A 28 1.52 -10.18 -2.48
C THR A 28 1.98 -10.26 -1.04
N ASP A 29 2.43 -9.12 -0.48
CA ASP A 29 2.92 -9.11 0.90
C ASP A 29 2.93 -7.68 1.45
N ILE A 30 2.65 -7.55 2.76
CA ILE A 30 2.77 -6.30 3.49
C ILE A 30 3.43 -6.65 4.82
N TYR A 31 4.55 -6.00 5.13
CA TYR A 31 5.22 -6.26 6.39
C TYR A 31 5.95 -5.01 6.88
N SER A 32 6.15 -4.99 8.21
CA SER A 32 6.89 -3.91 8.86
C SER A 32 8.25 -4.40 9.30
N TYR A 33 9.22 -3.51 9.29
CA TYR A 33 10.59 -3.79 9.73
C TYR A 33 11.26 -2.49 10.14
N LYS A 34 12.45 -2.61 10.69
CA LYS A 34 13.27 -1.43 11.00
C LYS A 34 14.43 -1.34 10.01
N GLU A 35 14.65 -0.15 9.48
CA GLU A 35 15.77 0.13 8.59
C GLU A 35 16.52 1.32 9.20
N ASN A 36 17.78 1.10 9.55
CA ASN A 36 18.61 2.11 10.22
C ASN A 36 17.92 2.68 11.47
N GLY A 37 17.24 1.82 12.24
CA GLY A 37 16.55 2.23 13.46
C GLY A 37 15.20 2.88 13.24
N GLU A 38 14.77 3.05 11.99
CA GLU A 38 13.51 3.69 11.64
C GLU A 38 12.48 2.66 11.23
N SER A 39 11.26 2.79 11.77
CA SER A 39 10.14 1.90 11.40
C SER A 39 9.74 2.14 9.95
N THR A 40 9.52 1.06 9.24
CA THR A 40 9.21 1.09 7.81
C THR A 40 8.18 0.00 7.50
N VAL A 41 7.29 0.27 6.56
CA VAL A 41 6.34 -0.71 6.04
C VAL A 41 6.59 -0.86 4.54
N LYS A 42 6.68 -2.10 4.08
CA LYS A 42 6.87 -2.37 2.66
C LYS A 42 5.65 -3.12 2.12
N VAL A 43 5.13 -2.66 0.99
CA VAL A 43 4.00 -3.28 0.29
C VAL A 43 4.51 -3.81 -1.03
N HIS A 44 4.52 -5.12 -1.18
CA HIS A 44 4.92 -5.79 -2.43
C HIS A 44 3.70 -6.08 -3.28
N PHE A 45 3.82 -5.89 -4.56
CA PHE A 45 2.74 -6.18 -5.50
C PHE A 45 3.27 -6.57 -6.88
N ASP A 46 2.46 -7.28 -7.64
CA ASP A 46 2.80 -7.73 -8.98
C ASP A 46 2.28 -6.76 -10.03
N ARG A 47 3.10 -6.54 -11.07
CA ARG A 47 2.73 -5.72 -12.24
C ARG A 47 2.65 -6.56 -13.51
N GLY A 48 2.23 -7.82 -13.36
CA GLY A 48 2.13 -8.76 -14.47
C GLY A 48 3.37 -9.63 -14.59
N ASP A 49 4.38 -9.17 -15.30
CA ASP A 49 5.62 -9.93 -15.52
C ASP A 49 6.74 -9.59 -14.54
N SER A 50 6.48 -8.66 -13.61
CA SER A 50 7.48 -8.24 -12.63
C SER A 50 6.79 -7.92 -11.31
N SER A 51 7.59 -7.91 -10.22
CA SER A 51 7.12 -7.47 -8.92
C SER A 51 7.84 -6.20 -8.52
N THR A 52 7.19 -5.38 -7.70
CA THR A 52 7.74 -4.14 -7.19
C THR A 52 7.17 -3.88 -5.80
N TRP A 53 7.58 -2.77 -5.20
CA TRP A 53 7.10 -2.43 -3.85
C TRP A 53 7.07 -0.93 -3.66
N TYR A 54 6.23 -0.51 -2.69
CA TYR A 54 6.29 0.83 -2.13
C TYR A 54 6.82 0.74 -0.70
N ARG A 55 7.54 1.76 -0.29
CA ARG A 55 8.06 1.90 1.07
C ARG A 55 7.33 3.04 1.76
N PHE A 56 6.76 2.76 2.93
CA PHE A 56 6.14 3.75 3.79
C PHE A 56 7.01 3.92 5.04
N THR A 57 7.45 5.13 5.31
CA THR A 57 8.25 5.43 6.50
C THR A 57 7.31 5.67 7.69
N GLY A 58 7.32 4.77 8.65
CA GLY A 58 6.46 4.82 9.82
C GLY A 58 6.18 3.43 10.35
N THR A 59 5.45 3.36 11.46
CA THR A 59 5.02 2.10 12.05
C THR A 59 3.87 1.49 11.25
N LEU A 60 3.58 0.21 11.49
CA LEU A 60 2.43 -0.45 10.88
C LEU A 60 1.13 0.27 11.25
N GLU A 61 1.03 0.73 12.50
CA GLU A 61 -0.14 1.49 12.96
C GLU A 61 -0.30 2.80 12.18
N GLU A 62 0.80 3.53 11.97
CA GLU A 62 0.77 4.75 11.17
C GLU A 62 0.40 4.45 9.71
N PHE A 63 0.91 3.36 9.17
CA PHE A 63 0.55 2.92 7.82
C PHE A 63 -0.96 2.65 7.73
N GLU A 64 -1.53 1.96 8.70
CA GLU A 64 -2.96 1.67 8.72
C GLU A 64 -3.80 2.96 8.80
N GLN A 65 -3.32 3.97 9.54
CA GLN A 65 -4.00 5.26 9.64
C GLN A 65 -3.88 6.09 8.36
N ASN A 66 -2.87 5.81 7.54
CA ASN A 66 -2.60 6.55 6.31
C ASN A 66 -2.91 5.76 5.05
N SER A 67 -3.67 4.69 5.19
CA SER A 67 -4.10 3.88 4.05
C SER A 67 -5.57 3.52 4.19
N LYS A 68 -6.21 3.24 3.08
CA LYS A 68 -7.63 2.85 3.05
C LYS A 68 -7.92 2.11 1.77
N ILE A 69 -9.02 1.37 1.77
CA ILE A 69 -9.52 0.72 0.56
C ILE A 69 -10.46 1.67 -0.14
N VAL A 70 -10.22 1.88 -1.41
CA VAL A 70 -11.10 2.67 -2.30
C VAL A 70 -11.54 1.78 -3.45
N TYR A 71 -12.70 2.05 -4.00
CA TYR A 71 -13.29 1.30 -5.11
C TYR A 71 -13.33 2.19 -6.34
N LEU A 72 -12.67 1.74 -7.38
CA LEU A 72 -12.55 2.51 -8.64
C LEU A 72 -13.17 1.77 -9.82
#